data_15ff47f19ded501628b993d0fe6cfac2
#
_entry.id   15ff47f19ded501628b993d0fe6cfac2
#
_cell.length_a   1.000
_cell.length_b   1.000
_cell.length_c   1.000
_cell.angle_alpha   90.00
_cell.angle_beta   90.00
_cell.angle_gamma   90.00
#
_symmetry.space_group_name_H-M   'P 1'
#
loop_
_entity.id
_entity.type
_entity.pdbx_description
1 polymer ?
#
loop_
_entity_poly.entity_id
_entity_poly.type
_entity_poly.pdbx_seq_one_letter_code
_entity_poly.pdbx_strand_id
1 'polypeptide(L)'
;MGVIRNYSGYHFFQPAPESEADDLRLVQTSYAGNKEYLAQHPDRPASMRITASFICAHAPDYVGIPTNEWNSAKWVALFEEMKRDGIDTVIFQASLWNELKECYYHSKIFKDGFRQWEVVAPMLEAAKQCGMTVYLGGYGSLSGFNADKMSEDEIAADIDRQIACMMELLERSSDFAGIYYVSESMFQGKNPEMAKRLNRIYRNYLGQLMQNAPDKKLFISPATLYVPGPAEDFIDFWKTILDGLPSMILSPQDSIGSGCNLLPQADEMWSRWKKIADHFGFPLWANIELFERIKFSGPDLFHAGSAARIRAQINCAAPYVERCTCWEYPYFTSDAVGADALKREIFGSDR
;
A
#
# COMPACT_ATOMS: atom_id res chain seq x y z
N MET A 1 -13.66 -4.73 -19.46
CA MET A 1 -13.61 -3.36 -18.91
C MET A 1 -14.24 -3.41 -17.53
N GLY A 2 -13.41 -3.48 -16.49
CA GLY A 2 -13.90 -3.39 -15.11
C GLY A 2 -14.46 -2.00 -14.86
N VAL A 3 -15.75 -1.91 -14.52
CA VAL A 3 -16.35 -0.64 -14.10
C VAL A 3 -15.86 -0.38 -12.67
N ILE A 4 -14.96 0.58 -12.54
CA ILE A 4 -14.56 1.12 -11.25
C ILE A 4 -15.77 1.81 -10.66
N ARG A 5 -16.34 1.23 -9.61
CA ARG A 5 -17.36 1.93 -8.82
C ARG A 5 -16.67 2.84 -7.83
N ASN A 6 -16.99 4.12 -7.96
CA ASN A 6 -16.57 5.13 -7.00
C ASN A 6 -17.22 4.83 -5.64
N TYR A 7 -16.43 4.40 -4.70
CA TYR A 7 -16.84 4.48 -3.31
C TYR A 7 -16.74 5.95 -2.91
N SER A 8 -17.87 6.64 -2.93
CA SER A 8 -17.97 8.06 -2.61
C SER A 8 -17.27 8.36 -1.28
N GLY A 9 -16.15 9.08 -1.35
CA GLY A 9 -15.32 9.41 -0.20
C GLY A 9 -13.87 8.90 -0.29
N TYR A 10 -13.53 8.02 -1.23
CA TYR A 10 -12.18 7.53 -1.45
C TYR A 10 -11.37 8.46 -2.37
N HIS A 11 -11.05 9.63 -1.88
CA HIS A 11 -9.97 10.45 -2.43
C HIS A 11 -8.76 10.29 -1.50
N PHE A 12 -7.95 9.28 -1.74
CA PHE A 12 -6.88 8.88 -0.83
C PHE A 12 -5.83 9.97 -0.61
N PHE A 13 -5.64 10.92 -1.53
CA PHE A 13 -4.44 11.73 -1.50
C PHE A 13 -4.63 13.22 -1.76
N GLN A 14 -5.77 13.65 -2.21
CA GLN A 14 -6.07 15.07 -2.40
C GLN A 14 -7.56 15.32 -2.17
N PRO A 15 -7.95 16.55 -1.76
CA PRO A 15 -9.34 16.93 -1.85
C PRO A 15 -9.83 16.68 -3.28
N ALA A 16 -11.05 16.16 -3.41
CA ALA A 16 -11.65 15.99 -4.73
C ALA A 16 -11.49 17.27 -5.52
N PRO A 17 -11.04 17.19 -6.79
CA PRO A 17 -10.97 18.38 -7.62
C PRO A 17 -12.33 19.08 -7.61
N GLU A 18 -12.33 20.38 -7.42
CA GLU A 18 -13.57 21.17 -7.37
C GLU A 18 -14.29 21.17 -8.72
N SER A 19 -13.58 20.82 -9.79
CA SER A 19 -14.12 20.76 -11.14
C SER A 19 -13.44 19.69 -12.00
N GLU A 20 -14.10 19.26 -13.06
CA GLU A 20 -13.55 18.37 -14.09
C GLU A 20 -12.33 18.99 -14.80
N ALA A 21 -12.26 20.33 -14.89
CA ALA A 21 -11.11 21.03 -15.46
C ALA A 21 -9.89 20.95 -14.53
N ASP A 22 -10.08 21.00 -13.22
CA ASP A 22 -8.99 20.83 -12.24
C ASP A 22 -8.48 19.42 -12.23
N ASP A 23 -9.35 18.43 -12.36
CA ASP A 23 -9.00 17.03 -12.49
C ASP A 23 -8.09 16.79 -13.72
N LEU A 24 -8.52 17.26 -14.88
CA LEU A 24 -7.72 17.13 -16.10
C LEU A 24 -6.38 17.85 -15.99
N ARG A 25 -6.33 19.01 -15.33
CA ARG A 25 -5.10 19.76 -15.12
C ARG A 25 -4.13 18.98 -14.22
N LEU A 26 -4.61 18.35 -13.14
CA LEU A 26 -3.77 17.52 -12.25
C LEU A 26 -3.17 16.34 -13.01
N VAL A 27 -3.97 15.59 -13.76
CA VAL A 27 -3.53 14.48 -14.60
C VAL A 27 -2.48 14.96 -15.62
N GLN A 28 -2.77 16.04 -16.34
CA GLN A 28 -1.86 16.58 -17.34
C GLN A 28 -0.54 17.05 -16.74
N THR A 29 -0.57 17.68 -15.55
CA THR A 29 0.62 18.18 -14.86
C THR A 29 1.50 17.01 -14.43
N SER A 30 0.92 16.00 -13.77
CA SER A 30 1.65 14.80 -13.35
C SER A 30 2.22 14.06 -14.56
N TYR A 31 1.42 13.85 -15.60
CA TYR A 31 1.85 13.18 -16.81
C TYR A 31 2.98 13.97 -17.53
N ALA A 32 2.85 15.30 -17.67
CA ALA A 32 3.83 16.14 -18.31
C ALA A 32 5.18 16.13 -17.56
N GLY A 33 5.16 16.27 -16.23
CA GLY A 33 6.37 16.26 -15.40
C GLY A 33 7.13 14.94 -15.49
N ASN A 34 6.42 13.81 -15.41
CA ASN A 34 7.04 12.49 -15.55
C ASN A 34 7.56 12.26 -16.98
N LYS A 35 6.82 12.69 -18.00
CA LYS A 35 7.22 12.56 -19.39
C LYS A 35 8.46 13.42 -19.71
N GLU A 36 8.53 14.63 -19.18
CA GLU A 36 9.69 15.49 -19.33
C GLU A 36 10.92 14.88 -18.67
N TYR A 37 10.78 14.34 -17.44
CA TYR A 37 11.86 13.63 -16.77
C TYR A 37 12.37 12.46 -17.61
N LEU A 38 11.47 11.61 -18.12
CA LEU A 38 11.84 10.46 -18.95
C LEU A 38 12.48 10.85 -20.27
N ALA A 39 12.10 12.00 -20.85
CA ALA A 39 12.74 12.51 -22.07
C ALA A 39 14.17 13.01 -21.83
N GLN A 40 14.48 13.49 -20.62
CA GLN A 40 15.79 13.99 -20.24
C GLN A 40 16.72 12.90 -19.68
N HIS A 41 16.17 11.76 -19.25
CA HIS A 41 16.90 10.66 -18.64
C HIS A 41 16.76 9.41 -19.51
N PRO A 42 17.87 8.80 -19.96
CA PRO A 42 17.79 7.59 -20.77
C PRO A 42 17.12 6.46 -19.99
N ASP A 43 16.23 5.72 -20.67
CA ASP A 43 15.66 4.51 -20.11
C ASP A 43 16.77 3.48 -19.84
N ARG A 44 16.81 3.00 -18.61
CA ARG A 44 17.82 2.04 -18.14
C ARG A 44 17.14 0.84 -17.52
N PRO A 45 17.73 -0.34 -17.61
CA PRO A 45 17.23 -1.49 -16.85
C PRO A 45 17.06 -1.14 -15.37
N ALA A 46 16.06 -1.76 -14.75
CA ALA A 46 15.86 -1.61 -13.31
C ALA A 46 17.07 -2.16 -12.55
N SER A 47 17.62 -1.36 -11.65
CA SER A 47 18.80 -1.71 -10.85
C SER A 47 18.47 -2.67 -9.70
N MET A 48 17.19 -2.88 -9.40
CA MET A 48 16.67 -3.78 -8.39
C MET A 48 15.40 -4.47 -8.91
N ARG A 49 15.11 -5.68 -8.45
CA ARG A 49 13.86 -6.39 -8.76
C ARG A 49 12.78 -6.04 -7.75
N ILE A 50 11.53 -6.04 -8.21
CA ILE A 50 10.37 -6.10 -7.33
C ILE A 50 10.26 -7.55 -6.84
N THR A 51 10.29 -7.75 -5.52
CA THR A 51 10.27 -9.08 -4.92
C THR A 51 9.11 -9.28 -3.93
N ALA A 52 8.30 -8.25 -3.74
CA ALA A 52 7.10 -8.30 -2.93
C ALA A 52 5.95 -7.58 -3.64
N SER A 53 4.71 -7.96 -3.34
CA SER A 53 3.53 -7.28 -3.88
C SER A 53 2.44 -7.17 -2.82
N PHE A 54 1.78 -6.04 -2.81
CA PHE A 54 0.46 -5.94 -2.22
C PHE A 54 -0.52 -6.79 -3.01
N ILE A 55 -1.52 -7.33 -2.34
CA ILE A 55 -2.69 -7.97 -2.92
C ILE A 55 -3.91 -7.46 -2.17
N CYS A 56 -4.89 -6.96 -2.94
CA CYS A 56 -6.19 -6.59 -2.42
C CYS A 56 -7.19 -7.71 -2.65
N ALA A 57 -8.04 -8.00 -1.67
CA ALA A 57 -9.23 -8.78 -1.92
C ALA A 57 -10.29 -7.85 -2.51
N HIS A 58 -10.71 -8.11 -3.73
CA HIS A 58 -11.72 -7.32 -4.41
C HIS A 58 -13.00 -8.13 -4.58
N ALA A 59 -14.12 -7.56 -4.16
CA ALA A 59 -15.42 -8.09 -4.48
C ALA A 59 -15.77 -7.85 -5.96
N PRO A 60 -16.70 -8.60 -6.58
CA PRO A 60 -17.01 -8.49 -8.01
C PRO A 60 -17.43 -7.10 -8.48
N ASP A 61 -17.89 -6.27 -7.58
CA ASP A 61 -18.34 -4.89 -7.84
C ASP A 61 -17.28 -3.84 -7.50
N TYR A 62 -16.04 -4.26 -7.19
CA TYR A 62 -14.92 -3.39 -6.86
C TYR A 62 -13.83 -3.43 -7.95
N VAL A 63 -12.92 -2.44 -7.91
CA VAL A 63 -11.80 -2.35 -8.87
C VAL A 63 -10.79 -3.44 -8.64
N GLY A 64 -10.35 -4.07 -9.70
CA GLY A 64 -9.32 -5.08 -9.67
C GLY A 64 -9.86 -6.46 -10.03
N ILE A 65 -9.10 -7.49 -9.66
CA ILE A 65 -9.51 -8.88 -9.88
C ILE A 65 -10.42 -9.31 -8.73
N PRO A 66 -11.62 -9.83 -8.99
CA PRO A 66 -12.51 -10.30 -7.95
C PRO A 66 -11.97 -11.62 -7.36
N THR A 67 -11.21 -11.51 -6.26
CA THR A 67 -10.59 -12.67 -5.60
C THR A 67 -11.47 -13.30 -4.51
N ASN A 68 -12.57 -12.67 -4.18
CA ASN A 68 -13.48 -13.08 -3.11
C ASN A 68 -14.15 -14.45 -3.32
N GLU A 69 -14.20 -14.94 -4.55
CA GLU A 69 -14.71 -16.27 -4.90
C GLU A 69 -13.60 -17.26 -5.27
N TRP A 70 -12.34 -16.90 -5.02
CA TRP A 70 -11.22 -17.77 -5.36
C TRP A 70 -11.06 -18.91 -4.34
N ASN A 71 -10.87 -20.10 -4.87
CA ASN A 71 -10.44 -21.26 -4.11
C ASN A 71 -8.90 -21.33 -4.02
N SER A 72 -8.37 -22.24 -3.19
CA SER A 72 -6.93 -22.42 -3.01
C SER A 72 -6.20 -22.67 -4.33
N ALA A 73 -6.79 -23.37 -5.30
CA ALA A 73 -6.14 -23.66 -6.58
C ALA A 73 -5.87 -22.39 -7.42
N LYS A 74 -6.79 -21.43 -7.42
CA LYS A 74 -6.56 -20.14 -8.09
C LYS A 74 -5.47 -19.33 -7.40
N TRP A 75 -5.45 -19.34 -6.06
CA TRP A 75 -4.38 -18.70 -5.29
C TRP A 75 -3.02 -19.35 -5.55
N VAL A 76 -2.95 -20.68 -5.61
CA VAL A 76 -1.72 -21.42 -5.95
C VAL A 76 -1.22 -20.99 -7.33
N ALA A 77 -2.10 -20.95 -8.34
CA ALA A 77 -1.72 -20.55 -9.69
C ALA A 77 -1.13 -19.12 -9.74
N LEU A 78 -1.74 -18.16 -9.01
CA LEU A 78 -1.21 -16.81 -8.89
C LEU A 78 0.16 -16.81 -8.21
N PHE A 79 0.33 -17.51 -7.09
CA PHE A 79 1.58 -17.48 -6.34
C PHE A 79 2.72 -18.19 -7.07
N GLU A 80 2.43 -19.26 -7.81
CA GLU A 80 3.42 -19.88 -8.70
C GLU A 80 3.85 -18.93 -9.82
N GLU A 81 2.92 -18.16 -10.37
CA GLU A 81 3.22 -17.13 -11.36
C GLU A 81 4.09 -16.02 -10.77
N MET A 82 3.71 -15.47 -9.63
CA MET A 82 4.48 -14.45 -8.91
C MET A 82 5.90 -14.93 -8.60
N LYS A 83 6.07 -16.18 -8.18
CA LYS A 83 7.40 -16.76 -7.93
C LYS A 83 8.24 -16.89 -9.19
N ARG A 84 7.65 -17.29 -10.32
CA ARG A 84 8.37 -17.28 -11.61
C ARG A 84 8.87 -15.90 -11.99
N ASP A 85 8.09 -14.87 -11.66
CA ASP A 85 8.42 -13.47 -11.91
C ASP A 85 9.33 -12.86 -10.82
N GLY A 86 9.74 -13.64 -9.81
CA GLY A 86 10.69 -13.27 -8.77
C GLY A 86 10.08 -12.67 -7.51
N ILE A 87 8.77 -12.72 -7.35
CA ILE A 87 8.06 -12.25 -6.15
C ILE A 87 7.90 -13.42 -5.17
N ASP A 88 8.38 -13.24 -3.96
CA ASP A 88 8.36 -14.24 -2.87
C ASP A 88 7.55 -13.80 -1.64
N THR A 89 7.08 -12.57 -1.63
CA THR A 89 6.43 -11.96 -0.48
C THR A 89 5.12 -11.28 -0.89
N VAL A 90 4.09 -11.51 -0.09
CA VAL A 90 2.75 -10.92 -0.24
C VAL A 90 2.45 -10.04 0.95
N ILE A 91 1.96 -8.84 0.71
CA ILE A 91 1.33 -7.98 1.69
C ILE A 91 -0.17 -7.99 1.38
N PHE A 92 -0.95 -8.77 2.13
CA PHE A 92 -2.40 -8.80 1.97
C PHE A 92 -2.99 -7.55 2.60
N GLN A 93 -3.58 -6.67 1.80
CA GLN A 93 -3.81 -5.28 2.19
C GLN A 93 -4.80 -5.16 3.34
N ALA A 94 -5.93 -5.87 3.30
CA ALA A 94 -6.88 -5.88 4.40
C ALA A 94 -7.71 -7.16 4.43
N SER A 95 -7.91 -7.71 5.62
CA SER A 95 -8.84 -8.83 5.84
C SER A 95 -10.28 -8.34 6.07
N LEU A 96 -10.46 -7.04 6.30
CA LEU A 96 -11.74 -6.37 6.44
C LEU A 96 -11.59 -4.89 6.03
N TRP A 97 -12.58 -4.38 5.28
CA TRP A 97 -12.70 -2.95 4.97
C TRP A 97 -13.95 -2.35 5.59
N ASN A 98 -13.75 -1.42 6.52
CA ASN A 98 -14.85 -0.78 7.23
C ASN A 98 -15.77 0.02 6.31
N GLU A 99 -15.20 0.82 5.44
CA GLU A 99 -15.96 1.71 4.55
C GLU A 99 -16.73 0.91 3.49
N LEU A 100 -16.19 -0.20 3.02
CA LEU A 100 -16.82 -1.10 2.05
C LEU A 100 -17.83 -2.04 2.70
N LYS A 101 -17.77 -2.20 4.03
CA LYS A 101 -18.54 -3.23 4.76
C LYS A 101 -18.28 -4.65 4.23
N GLU A 102 -17.02 -4.92 3.88
CA GLU A 102 -16.52 -6.19 3.39
C GLU A 102 -15.61 -6.85 4.41
N CYS A 103 -15.84 -8.14 4.68
CA CYS A 103 -15.00 -8.96 5.53
C CYS A 103 -14.56 -10.19 4.74
N TYR A 104 -13.26 -10.41 4.58
CA TYR A 104 -12.67 -11.45 3.73
C TYR A 104 -12.31 -12.73 4.49
N TYR A 105 -12.95 -12.91 5.65
CA TYR A 105 -12.98 -14.14 6.44
C TYR A 105 -14.31 -14.23 7.19
N HIS A 106 -14.73 -15.42 7.61
CA HIS A 106 -15.96 -15.57 8.40
C HIS A 106 -15.75 -15.12 9.83
N SER A 107 -15.95 -13.82 10.07
CA SER A 107 -15.79 -13.20 11.39
C SER A 107 -16.96 -13.55 12.32
N LYS A 108 -16.66 -13.81 13.58
CA LYS A 108 -17.67 -13.91 14.66
C LYS A 108 -18.02 -12.53 15.23
N ILE A 109 -17.05 -11.60 15.18
CA ILE A 109 -17.15 -10.25 15.76
C ILE A 109 -17.85 -9.30 14.77
N PHE A 110 -17.45 -9.33 13.50
CA PHE A 110 -17.93 -8.42 12.45
C PHE A 110 -19.00 -9.05 11.55
N LYS A 111 -19.75 -10.04 12.04
CA LYS A 111 -20.78 -10.73 11.26
C LYS A 111 -21.96 -9.83 10.89
N ASP A 112 -22.30 -8.88 11.77
CA ASP A 112 -23.43 -8.00 11.56
C ASP A 112 -22.99 -6.72 10.81
N GLY A 113 -23.65 -6.43 9.70
CA GLY A 113 -23.39 -5.24 8.89
C GLY A 113 -22.19 -5.32 7.93
N PHE A 114 -21.52 -6.48 7.84
CA PHE A 114 -20.45 -6.75 6.87
C PHE A 114 -20.81 -7.92 5.97
N ARG A 115 -20.55 -7.78 4.68
CA ARG A 115 -20.62 -8.91 3.73
C ARG A 115 -19.40 -9.81 3.98
N GLN A 116 -19.64 -11.10 4.18
CA GLN A 116 -18.61 -12.08 4.56
C GLN A 116 -18.17 -12.90 3.35
N TRP A 117 -16.87 -13.08 3.21
CA TRP A 117 -16.25 -13.89 2.19
C TRP A 117 -15.21 -14.82 2.81
N GLU A 118 -14.90 -15.94 2.18
CA GLU A 118 -13.79 -16.79 2.63
C GLU A 118 -12.61 -16.63 1.67
N VAL A 119 -11.74 -15.67 1.95
CA VAL A 119 -10.56 -15.33 1.15
C VAL A 119 -9.27 -15.63 1.89
N VAL A 120 -9.19 -15.25 3.16
CA VAL A 120 -7.94 -15.29 3.92
C VAL A 120 -7.43 -16.72 4.10
N ALA A 121 -8.28 -17.69 4.48
CA ALA A 121 -7.83 -19.05 4.71
C ALA A 121 -7.31 -19.73 3.44
N PRO A 122 -8.03 -19.78 2.30
CA PRO A 122 -7.50 -20.37 1.08
C PRO A 122 -6.27 -19.65 0.53
N MET A 123 -6.14 -18.34 0.74
CA MET A 123 -4.95 -17.57 0.37
C MET A 123 -3.74 -17.98 1.22
N LEU A 124 -3.88 -18.08 2.54
CA LEU A 124 -2.79 -18.50 3.43
C LEU A 124 -2.37 -19.95 3.17
N GLU A 125 -3.32 -20.85 2.91
CA GLU A 125 -3.03 -22.25 2.54
C GLU A 125 -2.18 -22.31 1.26
N ALA A 126 -2.59 -21.59 0.22
CA ALA A 126 -1.85 -21.51 -1.04
C ALA A 126 -0.47 -20.86 -0.85
N ALA A 127 -0.37 -19.80 -0.05
CA ALA A 127 0.89 -19.16 0.25
C ALA A 127 1.87 -20.13 0.93
N LYS A 128 1.40 -20.91 1.90
CA LYS A 128 2.18 -21.96 2.56
C LYS A 128 2.64 -23.03 1.57
N GLN A 129 1.74 -23.52 0.72
CA GLN A 129 2.05 -24.51 -0.31
C GLN A 129 3.13 -24.02 -1.29
N CYS A 130 3.07 -22.74 -1.71
CA CYS A 130 4.02 -22.13 -2.63
C CYS A 130 5.28 -21.58 -1.95
N GLY A 131 5.38 -21.62 -0.62
CA GLY A 131 6.50 -21.04 0.12
C GLY A 131 6.58 -19.52 -0.02
N MET A 132 5.43 -18.84 -0.01
CA MET A 132 5.34 -17.37 0.02
C MET A 132 5.43 -16.86 1.44
N THR A 133 6.12 -15.74 1.64
CA THR A 133 6.07 -14.98 2.89
C THR A 133 4.84 -14.07 2.87
N VAL A 134 4.01 -14.08 3.93
CA VAL A 134 2.81 -13.25 4.01
C VAL A 134 2.89 -12.27 5.17
N TYR A 135 2.61 -11.00 4.89
CA TYR A 135 2.24 -9.99 5.87
C TYR A 135 0.74 -9.76 5.76
N LEU A 136 0.00 -10.06 6.84
CA LEU A 136 -1.46 -10.03 6.81
C LEU A 136 -1.98 -8.71 7.37
N GLY A 137 -2.72 -7.97 6.54
CA GLY A 137 -3.46 -6.79 6.97
C GLY A 137 -4.76 -7.19 7.65
N GLY A 138 -5.07 -6.53 8.75
CA GLY A 138 -6.29 -6.76 9.51
C GLY A 138 -7.46 -5.87 9.08
N TYR A 139 -7.92 -5.04 10.01
CA TYR A 139 -9.01 -4.10 9.81
C TYR A 139 -8.54 -2.85 9.06
N GLY A 140 -9.07 -2.64 7.87
CA GLY A 140 -8.85 -1.45 7.07
C GLY A 140 -9.88 -0.37 7.37
N SER A 141 -9.38 0.84 7.60
CA SER A 141 -10.21 2.05 7.74
C SER A 141 -9.44 3.28 7.29
N LEU A 142 -10.18 4.36 7.02
CA LEU A 142 -9.59 5.67 6.70
C LEU A 142 -9.19 6.48 7.93
N SER A 143 -9.15 5.87 9.11
CA SER A 143 -8.84 6.56 10.36
C SER A 143 -7.47 7.25 10.36
N GLY A 144 -6.46 6.64 9.71
CA GLY A 144 -5.13 7.25 9.59
C GLY A 144 -5.13 8.58 8.83
N PHE A 145 -5.92 8.68 7.76
CA PHE A 145 -6.08 9.93 6.99
C PHE A 145 -7.00 10.95 7.66
N ASN A 146 -7.95 10.49 8.46
CA ASN A 146 -8.95 11.33 9.11
C ASN A 146 -8.68 11.55 10.60
N ALA A 147 -7.51 11.19 11.08
CA ALA A 147 -7.16 11.29 12.49
C ALA A 147 -7.32 12.72 13.06
N ASP A 148 -7.16 13.75 12.23
CA ASP A 148 -7.37 15.16 12.59
C ASP A 148 -8.85 15.52 12.83
N LYS A 149 -9.78 14.75 12.26
CA LYS A 149 -11.22 14.98 12.32
C LYS A 149 -11.94 14.10 13.35
N MET A 150 -11.26 13.06 13.83
CA MET A 150 -11.84 12.11 14.79
C MET A 150 -11.69 12.61 16.23
N SER A 151 -12.69 12.38 17.06
CA SER A 151 -12.60 12.53 18.52
C SER A 151 -11.71 11.43 19.13
N GLU A 152 -11.26 11.60 20.37
CA GLU A 152 -10.48 10.57 21.07
C GLU A 152 -11.27 9.28 21.28
N ASP A 153 -12.60 9.36 21.51
CA ASP A 153 -13.46 8.19 21.64
C ASP A 153 -13.60 7.42 20.31
N GLU A 154 -13.72 8.15 19.19
CA GLU A 154 -13.75 7.51 17.85
C GLU A 154 -12.44 6.82 17.52
N ILE A 155 -11.31 7.44 17.87
CA ILE A 155 -9.99 6.83 17.70
C ILE A 155 -9.85 5.57 18.57
N ALA A 156 -10.23 5.65 19.84
CA ALA A 156 -10.19 4.49 20.75
C ALA A 156 -11.05 3.33 20.22
N ALA A 157 -12.28 3.61 19.80
CA ALA A 157 -13.17 2.62 19.22
C ALA A 157 -12.63 2.03 17.89
N ASP A 158 -11.93 2.81 17.09
CA ASP A 158 -11.29 2.31 15.86
C ASP A 158 -10.11 1.38 16.18
N ILE A 159 -9.26 1.74 17.14
CA ILE A 159 -8.15 0.90 17.63
C ILE A 159 -8.69 -0.43 18.19
N ASP A 160 -9.74 -0.41 18.99
CA ASP A 160 -10.36 -1.61 19.55
C ASP A 160 -10.85 -2.56 18.44
N ARG A 161 -11.48 -2.01 17.39
CA ARG A 161 -11.91 -2.80 16.22
C ARG A 161 -10.72 -3.39 15.45
N GLN A 162 -9.66 -2.61 15.26
CA GLN A 162 -8.45 -3.09 14.59
C GLN A 162 -7.80 -4.24 15.38
N ILE A 163 -7.69 -4.12 16.69
CA ILE A 163 -7.16 -5.16 17.57
C ILE A 163 -8.06 -6.40 17.54
N ALA A 164 -9.38 -6.23 17.71
CA ALA A 164 -10.32 -7.34 17.69
C ALA A 164 -10.25 -8.15 16.37
N CYS A 165 -10.16 -7.46 15.24
CA CYS A 165 -9.97 -8.11 13.93
C CYS A 165 -8.69 -8.93 13.87
N MET A 166 -7.56 -8.35 14.27
CA MET A 166 -6.28 -9.03 14.19
C MET A 166 -6.18 -10.19 15.17
N MET A 167 -6.75 -10.06 16.38
CA MET A 167 -6.81 -11.14 17.35
C MET A 167 -7.64 -12.33 16.85
N GLU A 168 -8.78 -12.06 16.19
CA GLU A 168 -9.59 -13.12 15.58
C GLU A 168 -8.85 -13.82 14.43
N LEU A 169 -8.06 -13.09 13.64
CA LEU A 169 -7.21 -13.65 12.59
C LEU A 169 -6.07 -14.52 13.17
N LEU A 170 -5.40 -14.08 14.24
CA LEU A 170 -4.37 -14.84 14.94
C LEU A 170 -4.89 -16.13 15.56
N GLU A 171 -6.12 -16.13 16.09
CA GLU A 171 -6.78 -17.36 16.57
C GLU A 171 -7.06 -18.38 15.46
N ARG A 172 -7.29 -17.91 14.24
CA ARG A 172 -7.61 -18.76 13.08
C ARG A 172 -6.38 -19.34 12.41
N SER A 173 -5.31 -18.61 12.33
CA SER A 173 -4.08 -19.03 11.69
C SER A 173 -2.87 -18.33 12.27
N SER A 174 -1.79 -19.08 12.43
CA SER A 174 -0.45 -18.55 12.70
C SER A 174 0.45 -18.57 11.45
N ASP A 175 -0.03 -19.05 10.33
CA ASP A 175 0.75 -19.31 9.10
C ASP A 175 1.00 -18.05 8.27
N PHE A 176 1.39 -16.95 8.93
CA PHE A 176 1.88 -15.73 8.27
C PHE A 176 3.05 -15.11 9.05
N ALA A 177 3.94 -14.46 8.34
CA ALA A 177 5.22 -13.99 8.89
C ALA A 177 5.09 -12.71 9.72
N GLY A 178 4.12 -11.87 9.40
CA GLY A 178 3.98 -10.59 10.07
C GLY A 178 2.63 -9.92 9.83
N ILE A 179 2.44 -8.80 10.49
CA ILE A 179 1.21 -8.02 10.48
C ILE A 179 1.45 -6.73 9.69
N TYR A 180 0.62 -6.49 8.69
CA TYR A 180 0.56 -5.22 8.00
C TYR A 180 -0.44 -4.28 8.69
N TYR A 181 0.04 -3.10 9.07
CA TYR A 181 -0.82 -2.03 9.59
C TYR A 181 -1.49 -1.31 8.43
N VAL A 182 -2.79 -1.55 8.28
CA VAL A 182 -3.55 -1.13 7.10
C VAL A 182 -3.86 0.37 7.09
N SER A 183 -3.98 0.98 8.29
CA SER A 183 -4.33 2.40 8.38
C SER A 183 -3.15 3.27 7.93
N GLU A 184 -3.37 3.98 6.84
CA GLU A 184 -2.34 4.83 6.24
C GLU A 184 -2.34 6.23 6.87
N SER A 185 -1.15 6.80 7.01
CA SER A 185 -0.95 8.19 7.41
C SER A 185 -0.03 8.88 6.42
N MET A 186 -0.11 10.19 6.33
CA MET A 186 0.75 10.96 5.43
C MET A 186 1.17 12.31 6.05
N PHE A 187 2.30 12.83 5.57
CA PHE A 187 2.75 14.17 5.90
C PHE A 187 1.93 15.21 5.13
N GLN A 188 1.37 16.17 5.86
CA GLN A 188 0.56 17.27 5.30
C GLN A 188 1.15 18.65 5.64
N GLY A 189 2.46 18.71 5.80
CA GLY A 189 3.15 19.93 6.24
C GLY A 189 3.51 19.88 7.73
N LYS A 190 4.11 20.95 8.22
CA LYS A 190 4.59 21.02 9.60
C LYS A 190 3.43 21.08 10.60
N ASN A 191 3.14 19.95 11.21
CA ASN A 191 2.10 19.81 12.23
C ASN A 191 2.57 18.86 13.36
N PRO A 192 3.33 19.37 14.35
CA PRO A 192 3.87 18.54 15.42
C PRO A 192 2.79 17.93 16.33
N GLU A 193 1.65 18.58 16.50
CA GLU A 193 0.55 18.04 17.32
C GLU A 193 -0.10 16.84 16.62
N MET A 194 -0.26 16.91 15.30
CA MET A 194 -0.72 15.76 14.51
C MET A 194 0.28 14.62 14.59
N ALA A 195 1.57 14.88 14.47
CA ALA A 195 2.60 13.85 14.60
C ALA A 195 2.52 13.13 15.95
N LYS A 196 2.39 13.87 17.05
CA LYS A 196 2.19 13.29 18.39
C LYS A 196 0.90 12.48 18.50
N ARG A 197 -0.18 12.97 17.88
CA ARG A 197 -1.46 12.28 17.88
C ARG A 197 -1.36 10.94 17.14
N LEU A 198 -0.76 10.94 15.95
CA LEU A 198 -0.51 9.73 15.20
C LEU A 198 0.42 8.78 15.95
N ASN A 199 1.47 9.27 16.63
CA ASN A 199 2.31 8.44 17.47
C ASN A 199 1.50 7.71 18.56
N ARG A 200 0.57 8.42 19.26
CA ARG A 200 -0.30 7.76 20.25
C ARG A 200 -1.17 6.67 19.64
N ILE A 201 -1.74 6.92 18.45
CA ILE A 201 -2.55 5.92 17.72
C ILE A 201 -1.71 4.69 17.40
N TYR A 202 -0.55 4.88 16.78
CA TYR A 202 0.37 3.79 16.41
C TYR A 202 0.83 3.00 17.65
N ARG A 203 1.24 3.69 18.73
CA ARG A 203 1.68 3.03 19.97
C ARG A 203 0.59 2.20 20.61
N ASN A 204 -0.64 2.73 20.67
CA ASN A 204 -1.76 2.02 21.26
C ASN A 204 -2.11 0.76 20.45
N TYR A 205 -2.15 0.85 19.14
CA TYR A 205 -2.46 -0.31 18.29
C TYR A 205 -1.28 -1.31 18.23
N LEU A 206 -0.13 -0.87 17.74
CA LEU A 206 1.02 -1.76 17.52
C LEU A 206 1.58 -2.30 18.84
N GLY A 207 1.57 -1.51 19.91
CA GLY A 207 2.01 -1.96 21.23
C GLY A 207 1.14 -3.10 21.77
N GLN A 208 -0.18 -3.02 21.64
CA GLN A 208 -1.08 -4.10 22.04
C GLN A 208 -0.94 -5.34 21.14
N LEU A 209 -0.77 -5.15 19.84
CA LEU A 209 -0.53 -6.28 18.94
C LEU A 209 0.73 -7.05 19.30
N MET A 210 1.83 -6.35 19.56
CA MET A 210 3.10 -7.00 19.89
C MET A 210 3.11 -7.69 21.26
N GLN A 211 2.24 -7.28 22.19
CA GLN A 211 2.02 -8.03 23.43
C GLN A 211 1.35 -9.38 23.19
N ASN A 212 0.46 -9.46 22.18
CA ASN A 212 -0.30 -10.66 21.86
C ASN A 212 0.34 -11.53 20.76
N ALA A 213 1.21 -10.96 19.94
CA ALA A 213 1.88 -11.64 18.84
C ALA A 213 3.37 -11.22 18.73
N PRO A 214 4.19 -11.47 19.76
CA PRO A 214 5.57 -10.98 19.84
C PRO A 214 6.52 -11.60 18.79
N ASP A 215 6.14 -12.70 18.19
CA ASP A 215 6.86 -13.39 17.12
C ASP A 215 6.59 -12.81 15.72
N LYS A 216 5.56 -11.99 15.57
CA LYS A 216 5.20 -11.42 14.28
C LYS A 216 6.01 -10.16 13.96
N LYS A 217 6.45 -10.05 12.71
CA LYS A 217 7.08 -8.82 12.21
C LYS A 217 6.01 -7.79 11.89
N LEU A 218 6.31 -6.53 12.12
CA LEU A 218 5.44 -5.43 11.72
C LEU A 218 5.83 -4.89 10.34
N PHE A 219 4.84 -4.46 9.59
CA PHE A 219 4.99 -3.85 8.29
C PHE A 219 4.06 -2.65 8.18
N ILE A 220 4.57 -1.49 7.77
CA ILE A 220 3.78 -0.29 7.50
C ILE A 220 4.09 0.26 6.11
N SER A 221 3.09 0.83 5.46
CA SER A 221 3.23 1.45 4.13
C SER A 221 2.57 2.83 4.11
N PRO A 222 3.22 3.84 4.71
CA PRO A 222 2.66 5.18 4.75
C PRO A 222 2.58 5.79 3.36
N ALA A 223 1.51 6.56 3.14
CA ALA A 223 1.40 7.39 1.95
C ALA A 223 2.44 8.51 1.98
N THR A 224 3.07 8.76 0.84
CA THR A 224 4.06 9.82 0.71
C THR A 224 3.54 10.94 -0.16
N LEU A 225 3.40 12.12 0.42
CA LEU A 225 3.13 13.34 -0.32
C LEU A 225 4.37 14.24 -0.26
N TYR A 226 4.92 14.56 -1.42
CA TYR A 226 6.00 15.55 -1.49
C TYR A 226 5.42 16.95 -1.25
N VAL A 227 5.79 17.50 -0.11
CA VAL A 227 5.46 18.89 0.23
C VAL A 227 6.75 19.70 0.11
N PRO A 228 6.79 20.75 -0.74
CA PRO A 228 7.92 21.65 -0.80
C PRO A 228 8.22 22.27 0.56
N GLY A 229 9.50 22.36 0.93
CA GLY A 229 9.94 22.91 2.19
C GLY A 229 11.17 22.23 2.76
N PRO A 230 11.62 22.61 3.97
CA PRO A 230 12.76 21.97 4.62
C PRO A 230 12.56 20.47 4.78
N ALA A 231 13.56 19.70 4.39
CA ALA A 231 13.54 18.23 4.53
C ALA A 231 13.35 17.82 6.00
N GLU A 232 13.87 18.61 6.92
CA GLU A 232 13.80 18.42 8.36
C GLU A 232 12.34 18.39 8.85
N ASP A 233 11.45 19.22 8.32
CA ASP A 233 10.04 19.22 8.73
C ASP A 233 9.36 17.88 8.44
N PHE A 234 9.67 17.25 7.30
CA PHE A 234 9.20 15.91 6.96
C PHE A 234 9.84 14.84 7.85
N ILE A 235 11.15 14.94 8.05
CA ILE A 235 11.92 13.97 8.84
C ILE A 235 11.46 14.00 10.31
N ASP A 236 11.34 15.18 10.90
CA ASP A 236 10.92 15.34 12.29
C ASP A 236 9.48 14.88 12.53
N PHE A 237 8.59 15.10 11.56
CA PHE A 237 7.22 14.62 11.61
C PHE A 237 7.18 13.09 11.72
N TRP A 238 7.87 12.37 10.82
CA TRP A 238 7.89 10.92 10.83
C TRP A 238 8.70 10.35 11.98
N LYS A 239 9.79 10.99 12.39
CA LYS A 239 10.50 10.59 13.61
C LYS A 239 9.61 10.69 14.84
N THR A 240 8.79 11.73 14.93
CA THR A 240 7.83 11.88 16.04
C THR A 240 6.78 10.76 16.01
N ILE A 241 6.25 10.39 14.84
CA ILE A 241 5.27 9.30 14.71
C ILE A 241 5.87 7.97 15.12
N LEU A 242 7.09 7.68 14.70
CA LEU A 242 7.74 6.38 14.87
C LEU A 242 8.48 6.24 16.21
N ASP A 243 8.58 7.30 17.00
CA ASP A 243 9.29 7.29 18.29
C ASP A 243 8.70 6.28 19.26
N GLY A 244 9.58 5.44 19.82
CA GLY A 244 9.23 4.42 20.82
C GLY A 244 8.33 3.29 20.28
N LEU A 245 8.20 3.13 18.96
CA LEU A 245 7.50 2.00 18.35
C LEU A 245 8.42 0.76 18.25
N PRO A 246 7.82 -0.46 18.20
CA PRO A 246 8.56 -1.67 17.89
C PRO A 246 9.24 -1.60 16.53
N SER A 247 10.31 -2.40 16.35
CA SER A 247 10.96 -2.54 15.03
C SER A 247 9.98 -3.04 14.00
N MET A 248 10.02 -2.42 12.79
CA MET A 248 9.11 -2.73 11.70
C MET A 248 9.76 -2.51 10.34
N ILE A 249 9.19 -3.14 9.32
CA ILE A 249 9.52 -2.83 7.93
C ILE A 249 8.78 -1.55 7.56
N LEU A 250 9.54 -0.54 7.15
CA LEU A 250 9.01 0.72 6.65
C LEU A 250 9.01 0.68 5.12
N SER A 251 7.83 0.69 4.51
CA SER A 251 7.66 0.59 3.06
C SER A 251 6.81 1.74 2.50
N PRO A 252 7.33 2.97 2.50
CA PRO A 252 6.58 4.12 2.00
C PRO A 252 6.17 3.93 0.53
N GLN A 253 4.97 4.39 0.19
CA GLN A 253 4.51 4.48 -1.18
C GLN A 253 5.26 5.60 -1.90
N ASP A 254 5.67 5.38 -3.15
CA ASP A 254 6.32 6.44 -3.93
C ASP A 254 5.32 7.50 -4.44
N SER A 255 4.04 7.16 -4.47
CA SER A 255 2.91 8.02 -4.84
C SER A 255 3.06 8.70 -6.21
N ILE A 256 3.85 8.09 -7.11
CA ILE A 256 4.08 8.59 -8.47
C ILE A 256 2.98 8.11 -9.42
N GLY A 257 2.52 6.87 -9.25
CA GLY A 257 1.40 6.34 -10.03
C GLY A 257 0.08 7.03 -9.70
N SER A 258 -0.12 7.39 -8.44
CA SER A 258 -1.28 8.18 -8.00
C SER A 258 -1.23 9.65 -8.45
N GLY A 259 -0.09 10.12 -8.96
CA GLY A 259 0.10 11.50 -9.39
C GLY A 259 0.31 12.50 -8.24
N CYS A 260 0.49 12.00 -7.01
CA CYS A 260 0.76 12.86 -5.85
C CYS A 260 2.23 13.30 -5.79
N ASN A 261 3.13 12.49 -6.34
CA ASN A 261 4.54 12.80 -6.51
C ASN A 261 4.95 12.69 -7.98
N LEU A 262 6.07 13.30 -8.32
CA LEU A 262 6.67 13.24 -9.65
C LEU A 262 8.06 12.59 -9.60
N LEU A 263 8.48 11.99 -10.70
CA LEU A 263 9.83 11.41 -10.85
C LEU A 263 10.97 12.37 -10.44
N PRO A 264 10.94 13.67 -10.81
CA PRO A 264 11.96 14.61 -10.35
C PRO A 264 12.11 14.76 -8.84
N GLN A 265 11.08 14.39 -8.07
CA GLN A 265 11.06 14.50 -6.61
C GLN A 265 11.51 13.20 -5.92
N ALA A 266 11.61 12.10 -6.68
CA ALA A 266 11.77 10.76 -6.12
C ALA A 266 13.08 10.59 -5.32
N ASP A 267 14.19 11.08 -5.86
CA ASP A 267 15.50 10.95 -5.21
C ASP A 267 15.52 11.65 -3.84
N GLU A 268 15.05 12.90 -3.78
CA GLU A 268 14.95 13.64 -2.51
C GLU A 268 13.99 12.97 -1.52
N MET A 269 12.87 12.49 -1.99
CA MET A 269 11.89 11.78 -1.18
C MET A 269 12.50 10.51 -0.54
N TRP A 270 13.19 9.68 -1.32
CA TRP A 270 13.84 8.47 -0.82
C TRP A 270 14.99 8.78 0.14
N SER A 271 15.75 9.84 -0.13
CA SER A 271 16.77 10.34 0.80
C SER A 271 16.19 10.73 2.16
N ARG A 272 15.02 11.38 2.19
CA ARG A 272 14.32 11.73 3.44
C ARG A 272 13.89 10.46 4.20
N TRP A 273 13.27 9.48 3.52
CA TRP A 273 12.88 8.20 4.12
C TRP A 273 14.09 7.40 4.65
N LYS A 274 15.20 7.41 3.92
CA LYS A 274 16.44 6.73 4.37
C LYS A 274 16.94 7.30 5.69
N LYS A 275 16.95 8.62 5.86
CA LYS A 275 17.35 9.28 7.10
C LYS A 275 16.43 8.90 8.28
N ILE A 276 15.13 8.70 8.03
CA ILE A 276 14.16 8.25 9.03
C ILE A 276 14.44 6.79 9.39
N ALA A 277 14.54 5.92 8.41
CA ALA A 277 14.78 4.49 8.61
C ALA A 277 16.11 4.24 9.35
N ASP A 278 17.19 4.92 8.97
CA ASP A 278 18.49 4.82 9.63
C ASP A 278 18.46 5.28 11.09
N HIS A 279 17.66 6.31 11.39
CA HIS A 279 17.54 6.79 12.78
C HIS A 279 17.00 5.73 13.73
N PHE A 280 16.08 4.87 13.26
CA PHE A 280 15.47 3.81 14.05
C PHE A 280 16.09 2.43 13.81
N GLY A 281 16.94 2.27 12.80
CA GLY A 281 17.45 0.98 12.35
C GLY A 281 16.36 0.10 11.73
N PHE A 282 15.36 0.70 11.10
CA PHE A 282 14.27 -0.03 10.44
C PHE A 282 14.66 -0.42 9.02
N PRO A 283 14.37 -1.66 8.57
CA PRO A 283 14.44 -2.02 7.16
C PRO A 283 13.57 -1.08 6.32
N LEU A 284 14.16 -0.49 5.27
CA LEU A 284 13.46 0.38 4.34
C LEU A 284 13.21 -0.36 3.02
N TRP A 285 11.93 -0.49 2.63
CA TRP A 285 11.52 -1.02 1.34
C TRP A 285 10.85 0.09 0.54
N ALA A 286 10.87 0.00 -0.80
CA ALA A 286 10.08 0.90 -1.63
C ALA A 286 8.75 0.23 -1.98
N ASN A 287 7.64 0.95 -1.85
CA ASN A 287 6.37 0.54 -2.45
C ASN A 287 6.16 1.30 -3.76
N ILE A 288 6.39 0.59 -4.86
CA ILE A 288 6.33 1.12 -6.23
C ILE A 288 4.90 1.00 -6.75
N GLU A 289 4.29 2.11 -7.10
CA GLU A 289 2.97 2.12 -7.72
C GLU A 289 3.06 1.71 -9.20
N LEU A 290 2.55 0.52 -9.53
CA LEU A 290 2.55 -0.03 -10.90
C LEU A 290 1.52 0.62 -11.82
N PHE A 291 0.60 1.37 -11.26
CA PHE A 291 -0.49 2.02 -11.98
C PHE A 291 -0.17 3.46 -12.37
N GLU A 292 -0.96 3.97 -13.28
CA GLU A 292 -1.04 5.39 -13.61
C GLU A 292 -2.50 5.83 -13.50
N ARG A 293 -2.76 6.83 -12.67
CA ARG A 293 -4.10 7.38 -12.52
C ARG A 293 -4.43 8.24 -13.73
N ILE A 294 -5.50 7.90 -14.40
CA ILE A 294 -5.95 8.59 -15.62
C ILE A 294 -7.00 9.67 -15.30
N LYS A 295 -7.66 9.54 -14.14
CA LYS A 295 -8.71 10.44 -13.73
C LYS A 295 -8.77 10.56 -12.21
N PHE A 296 -8.96 11.77 -11.69
CA PHE A 296 -9.09 12.04 -10.25
C PHE A 296 -10.54 12.32 -9.82
N SER A 297 -11.42 12.74 -10.74
CA SER A 297 -12.83 12.98 -10.45
C SER A 297 -13.71 11.79 -10.84
N GLY A 298 -14.76 11.54 -10.08
CA GLY A 298 -15.66 10.42 -10.32
C GLY A 298 -15.00 9.08 -10.02
N PRO A 299 -15.37 7.99 -10.71
CA PRO A 299 -14.70 6.70 -10.55
C PRO A 299 -13.23 6.82 -10.94
N ASP A 300 -12.32 6.44 -10.02
CA ASP A 300 -10.90 6.37 -10.33
C ASP A 300 -10.68 5.45 -11.54
N LEU A 301 -9.85 5.88 -12.46
CA LEU A 301 -9.45 5.10 -13.62
C LEU A 301 -7.94 4.91 -13.58
N PHE A 302 -7.51 3.65 -13.50
CA PHE A 302 -6.11 3.27 -13.46
C PHE A 302 -5.75 2.42 -14.66
N HIS A 303 -4.62 2.76 -15.31
CA HIS A 303 -3.95 1.90 -16.29
C HIS A 303 -2.67 1.34 -15.67
N ALA A 304 -2.11 0.31 -16.25
CA ALA A 304 -0.76 -0.09 -15.93
C ALA A 304 0.22 1.03 -16.34
N GLY A 305 1.13 1.35 -15.46
CA GLY A 305 2.17 2.35 -15.73
C GLY A 305 3.13 1.89 -16.83
N SER A 306 3.72 2.84 -17.56
CA SER A 306 4.73 2.49 -18.55
C SER A 306 5.96 1.86 -17.89
N ALA A 307 6.55 0.86 -18.52
CA ALA A 307 7.75 0.19 -18.01
C ALA A 307 8.92 1.16 -17.79
N ALA A 308 9.09 2.15 -18.67
CA ALA A 308 10.10 3.18 -18.50
C ALA A 308 9.90 3.98 -17.21
N ARG A 309 8.65 4.35 -16.87
CA ARG A 309 8.34 5.04 -15.62
C ARG A 309 8.62 4.14 -14.41
N ILE A 310 8.21 2.88 -14.45
CA ILE A 310 8.44 1.93 -13.36
C ILE A 310 9.95 1.69 -13.16
N ARG A 311 10.72 1.51 -14.24
CA ARG A 311 12.19 1.41 -14.14
C ARG A 311 12.82 2.66 -13.51
N ALA A 312 12.34 3.84 -13.89
CA ALA A 312 12.83 5.10 -13.31
C ALA A 312 12.51 5.18 -11.80
N GLN A 313 11.29 4.82 -11.38
CA GLN A 313 10.92 4.75 -9.95
C GLN A 313 11.84 3.81 -9.16
N ILE A 314 12.04 2.59 -9.67
CA ILE A 314 12.94 1.61 -9.05
C ILE A 314 14.37 2.16 -8.97
N ASN A 315 14.88 2.76 -10.05
CA ASN A 315 16.24 3.29 -10.10
C ASN A 315 16.46 4.48 -9.16
N CYS A 316 15.43 5.32 -8.93
CA CYS A 316 15.48 6.37 -7.92
C CYS A 316 15.45 5.81 -6.49
N ALA A 317 14.71 4.73 -6.24
CA ALA A 317 14.60 4.13 -4.92
C ALA A 317 15.83 3.27 -4.54
N ALA A 318 16.38 2.55 -5.48
CA ALA A 318 17.38 1.50 -5.25
C ALA A 318 18.62 1.92 -4.41
N PRO A 319 19.16 3.16 -4.51
CA PRO A 319 20.26 3.59 -3.66
C PRO A 319 19.93 3.65 -2.16
N TYR A 320 18.66 3.66 -1.80
CA TYR A 320 18.18 3.95 -0.46
C TYR A 320 17.52 2.76 0.24
N VAL A 321 17.02 1.79 -0.51
CA VAL A 321 16.14 0.73 -0.02
C VAL A 321 16.78 -0.66 -0.11
N GLU A 322 16.31 -1.58 0.72
CA GLU A 322 16.78 -2.97 0.71
C GLU A 322 15.98 -3.84 -0.27
N ARG A 323 14.72 -3.50 -0.50
CA ARG A 323 13.78 -4.25 -1.37
C ARG A 323 12.79 -3.31 -2.04
N CYS A 324 12.23 -3.78 -3.17
CA CYS A 324 11.05 -3.18 -3.77
C CYS A 324 9.85 -4.12 -3.59
N THR A 325 8.76 -3.57 -3.11
CA THR A 325 7.40 -4.10 -3.21
C THR A 325 6.63 -3.29 -4.24
N CYS A 326 5.46 -3.74 -4.65
CA CYS A 326 4.60 -2.99 -5.56
C CYS A 326 3.13 -3.04 -5.15
N TRP A 327 2.40 -2.06 -5.60
CA TRP A 327 0.94 -2.03 -5.56
C TRP A 327 0.40 -1.96 -6.98
N GLU A 328 -0.31 -2.99 -7.47
CA GLU A 328 -0.29 -4.39 -7.07
C GLU A 328 0.00 -5.28 -8.29
N TYR A 329 0.67 -6.39 -8.12
CA TYR A 329 1.01 -7.29 -9.21
C TYR A 329 -0.23 -7.88 -9.90
N PRO A 330 -1.23 -8.47 -9.19
CA PRO A 330 -2.27 -9.23 -9.88
C PRO A 330 -3.00 -8.44 -10.95
N TYR A 331 -3.54 -7.27 -10.60
CA TYR A 331 -4.36 -6.49 -11.53
C TYR A 331 -3.55 -5.82 -12.64
N PHE A 332 -2.40 -5.21 -12.28
CA PHE A 332 -1.61 -4.43 -13.23
C PHE A 332 -0.73 -5.28 -14.14
N THR A 333 -0.69 -6.61 -13.93
CA THR A 333 -0.01 -7.54 -14.83
C THR A 333 -0.96 -8.46 -15.60
N SER A 334 -2.29 -8.30 -15.45
CA SER A 334 -3.30 -9.13 -16.12
C SER A 334 -4.42 -8.34 -16.78
N ASP A 335 -5.25 -7.63 -15.98
CA ASP A 335 -6.52 -7.08 -16.45
C ASP A 335 -6.49 -5.58 -16.77
N ALA A 336 -5.52 -4.85 -16.23
CA ALA A 336 -5.39 -3.41 -16.49
C ALA A 336 -5.01 -3.12 -17.94
N VAL A 337 -5.44 -1.99 -18.47
CA VAL A 337 -4.96 -1.52 -19.77
C VAL A 337 -3.45 -1.32 -19.71
N GLY A 338 -2.70 -1.97 -20.61
CA GLY A 338 -1.25 -1.95 -20.65
C GLY A 338 -0.55 -3.03 -19.81
N ALA A 339 -1.30 -3.90 -19.12
CA ALA A 339 -0.79 -4.96 -18.25
C ALA A 339 0.21 -5.90 -18.94
N ASP A 340 -0.09 -6.38 -20.15
CA ASP A 340 0.80 -7.29 -20.90
C ASP A 340 2.18 -6.67 -21.16
N ALA A 341 2.22 -5.39 -21.51
CA ALA A 341 3.48 -4.68 -21.74
C ALA A 341 4.26 -4.53 -20.43
N LEU A 342 3.59 -4.10 -19.36
CA LEU A 342 4.20 -3.94 -18.05
C LEU A 342 4.77 -5.28 -17.55
N LYS A 343 3.98 -6.35 -17.62
CA LYS A 343 4.40 -7.68 -17.18
C LYS A 343 5.65 -8.15 -17.91
N ARG A 344 5.62 -8.09 -19.24
CA ARG A 344 6.75 -8.53 -20.08
C ARG A 344 8.03 -7.75 -19.80
N GLU A 345 7.92 -6.41 -19.61
CA GLU A 345 9.07 -5.54 -19.54
C GLU A 345 9.64 -5.37 -18.14
N ILE A 346 8.85 -5.56 -17.09
CA ILE A 346 9.29 -5.43 -15.69
C ILE A 346 9.54 -6.78 -15.04
N PHE A 347 8.66 -7.76 -15.29
CA PHE A 347 8.71 -9.07 -14.64
C PHE A 347 9.18 -10.19 -15.56
N GLY A 348 9.11 -10.00 -16.88
CA GLY A 348 9.61 -10.97 -17.82
C GLY A 348 11.09 -11.22 -17.57
N SER A 349 11.45 -12.41 -17.08
CA SER A 349 12.81 -12.88 -17.12
C SER A 349 13.23 -12.96 -18.60
N ASP A 350 14.42 -12.51 -18.92
CA ASP A 350 15.06 -12.84 -20.20
C ASP A 350 14.97 -14.34 -20.39
N ARG A 351 14.08 -14.75 -21.30
CA ARG A 351 13.94 -16.14 -21.72
C ARG A 351 14.88 -16.42 -22.87
#